data_4b255f174fc62b1a70dde95587f2a410
#
_entry.id   4b255f174fc62b1a70dde95587f2a410
#
_cell.length_a   1.000
_cell.length_b   1.000
_cell.length_c   1.000
_cell.angle_alpha   90.00
_cell.angle_beta   90.00
_cell.angle_gamma   90.00
#
_symmetry.space_group_name_H-M   'P 1'
#
loop_
_entity.id
_entity.type
_entity.pdbx_description
1 polymer ?
#
loop_
_entity_poly.entity_id
_entity_poly.type
_entity_poly.pdbx_seq_one_letter_code
_entity_poly.pdbx_strand_id
1 'polypeptide(L)'
;MTSGDKMQTFVTKDYAQTVALGEKIGRTLKGGEVLAFFGGMGMGKTAFVTGVAKGMGLACEVSSPTFAIVNVYGKNAELCHFDMYRVETWADLDSTGFFEYMDAGSLLCVEWSENIENALPQDAIRITIKLGNTENERIITVDGWEEKA
;
A
#
# COMPACT_ATOMS: atom_id res chain seq x y z
N MET A 1 3.98 -2.28 -22.63
CA MET A 1 2.66 -1.90 -22.06
C MET A 1 2.85 -0.71 -21.11
N THR A 2 2.05 0.31 -21.28
CA THR A 2 2.11 1.47 -20.41
C THR A 2 1.30 1.22 -19.14
N SER A 3 1.60 1.98 -18.07
CA SER A 3 0.85 1.86 -16.82
C SER A 3 -0.63 2.15 -17.00
N GLY A 4 -0.98 3.05 -17.93
CA GLY A 4 -2.37 3.39 -18.20
C GLY A 4 -3.22 2.22 -18.66
N ASP A 5 -2.61 1.22 -19.31
CA ASP A 5 -3.31 0.01 -19.76
C ASP A 5 -3.78 -0.86 -18.60
N LYS A 6 -3.20 -0.68 -17.41
CA LYS A 6 -3.53 -1.45 -16.21
C LYS A 6 -4.21 -0.62 -15.15
N MET A 7 -4.61 0.60 -15.47
CA MET A 7 -5.25 1.47 -14.48
C MET A 7 -6.72 1.12 -14.33
N GLN A 8 -7.14 0.89 -13.10
CA GLN A 8 -8.52 0.57 -12.77
C GLN A 8 -9.00 1.48 -11.65
N THR A 9 -10.27 1.85 -11.70
CA THR A 9 -10.89 2.69 -10.67
C THR A 9 -12.02 1.92 -10.01
N PHE A 10 -11.99 1.91 -8.67
CA PHE A 10 -12.99 1.25 -7.85
C PHE A 10 -13.66 2.28 -6.96
N VAL A 11 -14.96 2.09 -6.71
CA VAL A 11 -15.70 2.91 -5.75
C VAL A 11 -16.10 2.01 -4.59
N THR A 12 -15.67 2.36 -3.37
CA THR A 12 -16.08 1.65 -2.17
C THR A 12 -17.00 2.54 -1.37
N LYS A 13 -18.05 1.96 -0.80
CA LYS A 13 -19.11 2.72 -0.12
C LYS A 13 -18.87 2.86 1.38
N ASP A 14 -18.01 2.00 1.96
CA ASP A 14 -17.75 2.00 3.38
C ASP A 14 -16.42 1.31 3.68
N TYR A 15 -16.07 1.28 4.97
CA TYR A 15 -14.84 0.67 5.45
C TYR A 15 -14.73 -0.80 5.00
N ALA A 16 -15.82 -1.55 5.16
CA ALA A 16 -15.80 -2.98 4.84
C ALA A 16 -15.50 -3.23 3.36
N GLN A 17 -16.02 -2.39 2.47
CA GLN A 17 -15.76 -2.54 1.04
C GLN A 17 -14.31 -2.17 0.70
N THR A 18 -13.74 -1.19 1.37
CA THR A 18 -12.33 -0.84 1.17
C THR A 18 -11.43 -1.99 1.63
N VAL A 19 -11.74 -2.58 2.78
CA VAL A 19 -11.01 -3.76 3.26
C VAL A 19 -11.14 -4.91 2.25
N ALA A 20 -12.34 -5.13 1.72
CA ALA A 20 -12.57 -6.22 0.75
C ALA A 20 -11.75 -6.03 -0.53
N LEU A 21 -11.63 -4.80 -1.00
CA LEU A 21 -10.78 -4.53 -2.17
C LEU A 21 -9.32 -4.82 -1.87
N GLY A 22 -8.82 -4.37 -0.71
CA GLY A 22 -7.45 -4.68 -0.30
C GLY A 22 -7.21 -6.18 -0.19
N GLU A 23 -8.17 -6.92 0.36
CA GLU A 23 -8.07 -8.36 0.50
C GLU A 23 -7.98 -9.04 -0.87
N LYS A 24 -8.79 -8.60 -1.82
CA LYS A 24 -8.77 -9.12 -3.18
C LYS A 24 -7.40 -8.96 -3.83
N ILE A 25 -6.82 -7.77 -3.67
CA ILE A 25 -5.48 -7.51 -4.22
C ILE A 25 -4.44 -8.33 -3.46
N GLY A 26 -4.53 -8.35 -2.13
CA GLY A 26 -3.56 -9.08 -1.29
C GLY A 26 -3.46 -10.56 -1.62
N ARG A 27 -4.58 -11.19 -2.01
CA ARG A 27 -4.58 -12.60 -2.38
C ARG A 27 -3.75 -12.89 -3.61
N THR A 28 -3.53 -11.91 -4.46
CA THR A 28 -2.78 -12.09 -5.70
C THR A 28 -1.28 -11.82 -5.54
N LEU A 29 -0.88 -11.24 -4.43
CA LEU A 29 0.51 -10.83 -4.21
C LEU A 29 1.32 -11.98 -3.65
N LYS A 30 2.57 -12.05 -4.09
CA LYS A 30 3.46 -13.18 -3.77
C LYS A 30 4.56 -12.84 -2.79
N GLY A 31 4.75 -11.56 -2.51
CA GLY A 31 5.88 -11.05 -1.76
C GLY A 31 6.87 -10.36 -2.67
N GLY A 32 7.53 -9.32 -2.17
CA GLY A 32 8.46 -8.54 -2.95
C GLY A 32 7.85 -7.40 -3.75
N GLU A 33 6.53 -7.35 -3.83
CA GLU A 33 5.86 -6.24 -4.51
C GLU A 33 5.86 -4.99 -3.63
N VAL A 34 5.72 -3.82 -4.26
CA VAL A 34 5.56 -2.56 -3.56
C VAL A 34 4.20 -1.97 -3.93
N LEU A 35 3.38 -1.73 -2.90
CA LEU A 35 2.13 -0.99 -3.03
C LEU A 35 2.41 0.44 -2.60
N ALA A 36 2.44 1.36 -3.56
CA ALA A 36 2.79 2.76 -3.32
C ALA A 36 1.52 3.60 -3.23
N PHE A 37 1.26 4.16 -2.05
CA PHE A 37 0.07 4.98 -1.80
C PHE A 37 0.41 6.45 -1.95
N PHE A 38 -0.44 7.16 -2.67
CA PHE A 38 -0.33 8.59 -2.89
C PHE A 38 -1.58 9.27 -2.33
N GLY A 39 -1.44 10.52 -1.91
CA GLY A 39 -2.54 11.30 -1.37
C GLY A 39 -2.40 11.54 0.13
N GLY A 40 -3.26 12.43 0.64
CA GLY A 40 -3.19 12.88 2.02
C GLY A 40 -3.58 11.81 3.04
N MET A 41 -3.40 12.17 4.32
CA MET A 41 -3.72 11.29 5.44
C MET A 41 -5.23 11.07 5.56
N GLY A 42 -5.61 9.97 6.20
CA GLY A 42 -7.00 9.72 6.59
C GLY A 42 -7.93 9.29 5.47
N MET A 43 -7.40 8.90 4.32
CA MET A 43 -8.22 8.58 3.14
C MET A 43 -8.56 7.10 3.00
N GLY A 44 -8.41 6.31 4.06
CA GLY A 44 -8.76 4.90 4.01
C GLY A 44 -7.58 3.97 3.74
N LYS A 45 -6.36 4.46 3.84
CA LYS A 45 -5.17 3.64 3.59
C LYS A 45 -5.05 2.49 4.59
N THR A 46 -5.33 2.75 5.87
CA THR A 46 -5.28 1.71 6.89
C THR A 46 -6.29 0.60 6.59
N ALA A 47 -7.50 0.96 6.16
CA ALA A 47 -8.50 -0.03 5.77
C ALA A 47 -8.00 -0.89 4.61
N PHE A 48 -7.38 -0.24 3.62
CA PHE A 48 -6.86 -0.96 2.45
C PHE A 48 -5.75 -1.93 2.86
N VAL A 49 -4.80 -1.47 3.68
CA VAL A 49 -3.69 -2.31 4.13
C VAL A 49 -4.20 -3.44 5.04
N THR A 50 -5.23 -3.18 5.85
CA THR A 50 -5.89 -4.22 6.62
C THR A 50 -6.39 -5.35 5.72
N GLY A 51 -7.00 -4.97 4.59
CA GLY A 51 -7.44 -5.93 3.60
C GLY A 51 -6.29 -6.70 2.97
N VAL A 52 -5.23 -6.00 2.61
CA VAL A 52 -4.05 -6.64 2.03
C VAL A 52 -3.49 -7.70 2.98
N ALA A 53 -3.37 -7.37 4.26
CA ALA A 53 -2.89 -8.33 5.26
C ALA A 53 -3.79 -9.56 5.32
N LYS A 54 -5.11 -9.36 5.30
CA LYS A 54 -6.06 -10.48 5.28
C LYS A 54 -5.87 -11.34 4.03
N GLY A 55 -5.71 -10.71 2.88
CA GLY A 55 -5.51 -11.44 1.63
C GLY A 55 -4.24 -12.26 1.61
N MET A 56 -3.22 -11.80 2.32
CA MET A 56 -1.97 -12.54 2.49
C MET A 56 -2.06 -13.66 3.51
N GLY A 57 -3.18 -13.76 4.23
CA GLY A 57 -3.35 -14.77 5.26
C GLY A 57 -2.72 -14.40 6.60
N LEU A 58 -2.42 -13.14 6.82
CA LEU A 58 -1.83 -12.70 8.08
C LEU A 58 -2.91 -12.41 9.12
N ALA A 59 -2.80 -13.05 10.27
CA ALA A 59 -3.70 -12.83 11.40
C ALA A 59 -3.11 -11.74 12.29
N CYS A 60 -3.23 -10.49 11.86
CA CYS A 60 -2.67 -9.36 12.60
C CYS A 60 -3.63 -8.17 12.54
N GLU A 61 -3.47 -7.28 13.51
CA GLU A 61 -4.22 -6.04 13.55
C GLU A 61 -3.35 -4.93 12.97
N VAL A 62 -3.79 -4.37 11.85
CA VAL A 62 -3.03 -3.33 11.15
C VAL A 62 -3.39 -1.97 11.71
N SER A 63 -2.35 -1.18 12.00
CA SER A 63 -2.52 0.21 12.41
C SER A 63 -1.65 1.12 11.54
N SER A 64 -1.97 2.41 11.54
CA SER A 64 -1.18 3.38 10.81
C SER A 64 0.19 3.55 11.48
N PRO A 65 1.29 3.61 10.72
CA PRO A 65 2.62 3.85 11.28
C PRO A 65 2.87 5.34 11.59
N THR A 66 1.91 5.99 12.25
CA THR A 66 1.94 7.45 12.46
C THR A 66 3.16 7.90 13.27
N PHE A 67 3.54 7.14 14.28
CA PHE A 67 4.67 7.49 15.17
C PHE A 67 5.92 6.66 14.89
N ALA A 68 5.76 5.53 14.19
CA ALA A 68 6.88 4.73 13.73
C ALA A 68 6.99 4.90 12.22
N ILE A 69 8.20 4.78 11.69
CA ILE A 69 8.39 4.89 10.24
C ILE A 69 7.89 3.62 9.55
N VAL A 70 7.96 2.49 10.24
CA VAL A 70 7.54 1.21 9.68
C VAL A 70 6.90 0.35 10.76
N ASN A 71 5.79 -0.31 10.39
CA ASN A 71 5.20 -1.41 11.16
C ASN A 71 5.43 -2.70 10.39
N VAL A 72 5.96 -3.71 11.07
CA VAL A 72 6.31 -4.99 10.45
C VAL A 72 5.33 -6.04 10.95
N TYR A 73 4.73 -6.79 10.05
CA TYR A 73 3.73 -7.83 10.37
C TYR A 73 4.18 -9.18 9.84
N GLY A 74 3.89 -10.22 10.62
CA GLY A 74 4.24 -11.58 10.27
C GLY A 74 5.57 -12.02 10.88
N LYS A 75 5.75 -13.32 11.09
CA LYS A 75 6.96 -13.88 11.68
C LYS A 75 8.22 -13.59 10.87
N ASN A 76 8.06 -13.55 9.55
CA ASN A 76 9.17 -13.37 8.62
C ASN A 76 9.10 -12.01 7.93
N ALA A 77 8.44 -11.03 8.56
CA ALA A 77 8.27 -9.70 7.99
C ALA A 77 7.61 -9.76 6.61
N GLU A 78 6.54 -10.56 6.50
CA GLU A 78 5.85 -10.75 5.22
C GLU A 78 5.25 -9.46 4.69
N LEU A 79 4.82 -8.56 5.59
CA LEU A 79 4.22 -7.28 5.23
C LEU A 79 4.89 -6.18 6.04
N CYS A 80 5.36 -5.13 5.36
CA CYS A 80 5.92 -3.95 6.00
C CYS A 80 5.11 -2.73 5.56
N HIS A 81 4.60 -1.97 6.52
CA HIS A 81 3.78 -0.79 6.26
C HIS A 81 4.60 0.44 6.64
N PHE A 82 5.03 1.21 5.66
CA PHE A 82 5.90 2.38 5.80
C PHE A 82 5.11 3.67 5.73
N ASP A 83 5.56 4.68 6.48
CA ASP A 83 5.13 6.07 6.33
C ASP A 83 6.36 6.91 5.99
N MET A 84 6.40 7.44 4.78
CA MET A 84 7.53 8.22 4.28
C MET A 84 7.33 9.74 4.43
N TYR A 85 6.37 10.15 5.25
CA TYR A 85 6.05 11.58 5.41
C TYR A 85 7.27 12.43 5.78
N ARG A 86 8.15 11.91 6.64
CA ARG A 86 9.32 12.63 7.12
C ARG A 86 10.61 12.33 6.37
N VAL A 87 10.54 11.52 5.33
CA VAL A 87 11.72 11.19 4.54
C VAL A 87 11.99 12.32 3.56
N GLU A 88 13.18 12.91 3.63
CA GLU A 88 13.56 14.04 2.77
C GLU A 88 14.79 13.73 1.93
N THR A 89 15.67 12.84 2.39
CA THR A 89 16.92 12.52 1.72
C THR A 89 17.04 11.03 1.46
N TRP A 90 17.98 10.67 0.58
CA TRP A 90 18.29 9.27 0.34
C TRP A 90 18.77 8.58 1.61
N ALA A 91 19.58 9.27 2.43
CA ALA A 91 20.05 8.71 3.70
C ALA A 91 18.89 8.45 4.65
N ASP A 92 17.89 9.34 4.69
CA ASP A 92 16.69 9.11 5.49
C ASP A 92 15.99 7.84 5.04
N LEU A 93 15.81 7.66 3.72
CA LEU A 93 15.14 6.48 3.18
C LEU A 93 15.92 5.22 3.54
N ASP A 94 17.23 5.22 3.32
CA ASP A 94 18.07 4.06 3.59
C ASP A 94 17.96 3.64 5.06
N SER A 95 17.90 4.60 5.97
CA SER A 95 17.82 4.33 7.40
C SER A 95 16.50 3.69 7.84
N THR A 96 15.46 3.74 7.00
CA THR A 96 14.17 3.13 7.33
C THR A 96 14.16 1.62 7.22
N GLY A 97 15.14 1.03 6.54
CA GLY A 97 15.14 -0.40 6.23
C GLY A 97 14.39 -0.75 4.95
N PHE A 98 13.94 0.25 4.20
CA PHE A 98 13.14 0.05 2.98
C PHE A 98 13.80 -0.93 2.01
N PHE A 99 15.09 -0.70 1.72
CA PHE A 99 15.80 -1.55 0.74
C PHE A 99 16.05 -2.96 1.28
N GLU A 100 16.37 -3.08 2.56
CA GLU A 100 16.64 -4.38 3.19
C GLU A 100 15.38 -5.24 3.20
N TYR A 101 14.23 -4.67 3.54
CA TYR A 101 12.97 -5.41 3.52
C TYR A 101 12.56 -5.79 2.10
N MET A 102 12.77 -4.88 1.14
CA MET A 102 12.50 -5.17 -0.26
C MET A 102 13.35 -6.35 -0.74
N ASP A 103 14.64 -6.33 -0.45
CA ASP A 103 15.55 -7.38 -0.87
C ASP A 103 15.24 -8.72 -0.19
N ALA A 104 14.68 -8.67 1.01
CA ALA A 104 14.29 -9.86 1.75
C ALA A 104 12.99 -10.49 1.23
N GLY A 105 12.30 -9.84 0.31
CA GLY A 105 11.08 -10.37 -0.29
C GLY A 105 9.81 -9.99 0.44
N SER A 106 9.85 -9.01 1.35
CA SER A 106 8.66 -8.51 2.02
C SER A 106 7.75 -7.78 1.04
N LEU A 107 6.44 -7.85 1.28
CA LEU A 107 5.50 -6.96 0.60
C LEU A 107 5.55 -5.61 1.31
N LEU A 108 5.78 -4.55 0.57
CA LEU A 108 5.88 -3.20 1.12
C LEU A 108 4.63 -2.39 0.77
N CYS A 109 3.96 -1.85 1.79
CA CYS A 109 2.89 -0.87 1.63
C CYS A 109 3.43 0.45 2.11
N VAL A 110 3.51 1.45 1.21
CA VAL A 110 4.24 2.69 1.46
C VAL A 110 3.30 3.89 1.35
N GLU A 111 3.08 4.59 2.46
CA GLU A 111 2.35 5.86 2.48
C GLU A 111 3.31 7.00 2.19
N TRP A 112 2.78 8.09 1.62
CA TRP A 112 3.57 9.24 1.21
C TRP A 112 4.65 8.86 0.18
N SER A 113 4.26 8.01 -0.77
CA SER A 113 5.19 7.53 -1.79
C SER A 113 5.72 8.65 -2.69
N GLU A 114 5.01 9.77 -2.78
CA GLU A 114 5.50 10.94 -3.52
C GLU A 114 6.86 11.42 -3.00
N ASN A 115 7.19 11.16 -1.74
CA ASN A 115 8.47 11.56 -1.16
C ASN A 115 9.63 10.66 -1.59
N ILE A 116 9.32 9.48 -2.14
CA ILE A 116 10.35 8.52 -2.55
C ILE A 116 10.14 8.04 -3.98
N GLU A 117 9.52 8.87 -4.81
CA GLU A 117 9.15 8.52 -6.18
C GLU A 117 10.32 7.90 -6.95
N ASN A 118 11.52 8.46 -6.82
CA ASN A 118 12.70 7.99 -7.55
C ASN A 118 13.23 6.65 -7.06
N ALA A 119 12.81 6.21 -5.90
CA ALA A 119 13.24 4.93 -5.33
C ALA A 119 12.23 3.81 -5.58
N LEU A 120 11.04 4.13 -6.07
CA LEU A 120 10.02 3.13 -6.32
C LEU A 120 10.41 2.26 -7.52
N PRO A 121 10.21 0.93 -7.44
CA PRO A 121 10.43 0.07 -8.61
C PRO A 121 9.47 0.44 -9.73
N GLN A 122 9.86 0.15 -10.96
CA GLN A 122 8.99 0.41 -12.11
C GLN A 122 7.70 -0.39 -12.08
N ASP A 123 7.73 -1.56 -11.49
CA ASP A 123 6.56 -2.43 -11.37
C ASP A 123 5.77 -2.20 -10.09
N ALA A 124 6.05 -1.12 -9.35
CA ALA A 124 5.27 -0.78 -8.17
C ALA A 124 3.79 -0.60 -8.54
N ILE A 125 2.93 -1.11 -7.67
CA ILE A 125 1.49 -0.90 -7.81
C ILE A 125 1.16 0.43 -7.16
N ARG A 126 0.66 1.39 -7.95
CA ARG A 126 0.38 2.75 -7.48
C ARG A 126 -1.08 2.87 -7.13
N ILE A 127 -1.36 3.33 -5.91
CA ILE A 127 -2.72 3.40 -5.39
C ILE A 127 -2.99 4.83 -4.93
N THR A 128 -4.08 5.41 -5.44
CA THR A 128 -4.54 6.73 -5.04
C THR A 128 -5.95 6.58 -4.46
N ILE A 129 -6.17 7.09 -3.26
CA ILE A 129 -7.47 7.03 -2.58
C ILE A 129 -7.97 8.44 -2.40
N LYS A 130 -9.18 8.71 -2.88
CA LYS A 130 -9.81 10.03 -2.77
C LYS A 130 -11.17 9.88 -2.13
N LEU A 131 -11.65 10.98 -1.53
CA LEU A 131 -13.00 11.03 -0.99
C LEU A 131 -14.02 10.98 -2.14
N GLY A 132 -15.11 10.26 -1.91
CA GLY A 132 -16.20 10.19 -2.87
C GLY A 132 -17.31 11.20 -2.54
N ASN A 133 -18.54 10.86 -2.93
CA ASN A 133 -19.67 11.75 -2.77
C ASN A 133 -20.28 11.74 -1.36
N THR A 134 -19.99 10.72 -0.56
CA THR A 134 -20.45 10.63 0.82
C THR A 134 -19.25 10.47 1.73
N GLU A 135 -19.47 10.66 3.03
CA GLU A 135 -18.41 10.61 4.03
C GLU A 135 -17.59 9.31 3.98
N ASN A 136 -18.27 8.18 3.75
CA ASN A 136 -17.61 6.87 3.81
C ASN A 136 -17.22 6.34 2.43
N GLU A 137 -17.61 7.05 1.38
CA GLU A 137 -17.28 6.61 0.01
C GLU A 137 -15.86 6.98 -0.36
N ARG A 138 -15.16 6.03 -1.00
CA ARG A 138 -13.81 6.27 -1.49
C ARG A 138 -13.72 5.91 -2.96
N ILE A 139 -12.97 6.73 -3.70
CA ILE A 139 -12.64 6.47 -5.09
C ILE A 139 -11.19 6.05 -5.11
N ILE A 140 -10.94 4.79 -5.50
CA ILE A 140 -9.62 4.17 -5.40
C ILE A 140 -9.15 3.83 -6.80
N THR A 141 -8.04 4.44 -7.20
CA THR A 141 -7.39 4.15 -8.48
C THR A 141 -6.19 3.27 -8.23
N VAL A 142 -6.15 2.13 -8.92
CA VAL A 142 -5.07 1.16 -8.80
C VAL A 142 -4.40 1.06 -10.16
N ASP A 143 -3.11 1.36 -10.22
CA ASP A 143 -2.32 1.35 -11.44
C ASP A 143 -1.19 0.34 -11.29
N GLY A 144 -1.08 -0.58 -12.23
CA GLY A 144 -0.03 -1.60 -12.22
C GLY A 144 -0.49 -2.95 -11.67
N TRP A 145 -1.76 -3.09 -11.38
CA TRP A 145 -2.35 -4.35 -10.93
C TRP A 145 -3.54 -4.66 -11.82
N GLU A 146 -3.66 -5.90 -12.21
CA GLU A 146 -4.72 -6.34 -13.10
C GLU A 146 -5.53 -7.44 -12.44
N GLU A 147 -6.84 -7.23 -12.37
CA GLU A 147 -7.75 -8.23 -11.81
C GLU A 147 -7.83 -9.41 -12.75
N LYS A 148 -7.56 -10.60 -12.21
CA LYS A 148 -7.67 -11.82 -12.98
C LYS A 148 -9.02 -12.46 -12.76
N ALA A 149 -9.63 -12.87 -13.83
CA ALA A 149 -10.92 -13.56 -13.79
C ALA A 149 -10.77 -14.94 -13.12
#